data_94a39853ab4381e6cae412ecac5555ef
#
_entry.id   94a39853ab4381e6cae412ecac5555ef
#
_cell.length_a   1.000
_cell.length_b   1.000
_cell.length_c   1.000
_cell.angle_alpha   90.00
_cell.angle_beta   90.00
_cell.angle_gamma   90.00
#
_symmetry.space_group_name_H-M   'P 1'
#
loop_
_entity.id
_entity.type
_entity.pdbx_description
1 polymer ?
#
loop_
_entity_poly.entity_id
_entity_poly.type
_entity_poly.pdbx_seq_one_letter_code
_entity_poly.pdbx_strand_id
1 'polypeptide(L)'
;MDRLWGEVAPVPAEALHILDGGERIEAGGRTLDVAYTPGHASHHVSYLNAESGIAFVGDTAGVQVVSGGYVLPATPPPDVDLEAWAASLATFESWRPETLFLTHFGPSTAVGAHLGELRDHLADMAAVTRASLSRDGTDADREAWCAGLWRSALEQRMGEEGVRAYETAGRLDLSWRGLARYWKRRAA
;
A
#
# COMPACT_ATOMS: atom_id res chain seq x y z
N MET A 1 16.41 -14.40 -0.51
CA MET A 1 16.49 -13.32 -1.50
C MET A 1 16.89 -13.87 -2.87
N ASP A 2 17.95 -14.63 -2.96
CA ASP A 2 18.53 -15.14 -4.23
C ASP A 2 17.58 -15.94 -5.13
N ARG A 3 16.54 -16.56 -4.55
CA ARG A 3 15.56 -17.35 -5.32
C ARG A 3 14.55 -16.49 -6.10
N LEU A 4 14.30 -15.26 -5.68
CA LEU A 4 13.33 -14.35 -6.32
C LEU A 4 14.01 -13.27 -7.15
N TRP A 5 15.15 -12.76 -6.69
CA TRP A 5 15.76 -11.55 -7.26
C TRP A 5 17.09 -11.81 -7.96
N GLY A 6 17.70 -12.98 -7.76
CA GLY A 6 19.03 -13.28 -8.30
C GLY A 6 20.12 -12.39 -7.69
N GLU A 7 21.16 -12.11 -8.47
CA GLU A 7 22.24 -11.24 -8.08
C GLU A 7 21.80 -9.77 -8.15
N VAL A 8 22.03 -9.02 -7.06
CA VAL A 8 21.71 -7.59 -6.98
C VAL A 8 22.98 -6.79 -7.24
N ALA A 9 23.01 -6.02 -8.31
CA ALA A 9 24.06 -5.03 -8.58
C ALA A 9 23.71 -3.71 -7.87
N PRO A 10 24.65 -3.09 -7.13
CA PRO A 10 24.42 -1.79 -6.51
C PRO A 10 24.29 -0.69 -7.57
N VAL A 11 23.41 0.27 -7.33
CA VAL A 11 23.34 1.48 -8.15
C VAL A 11 24.56 2.36 -7.80
N PRO A 12 25.34 2.84 -8.80
CA PRO A 12 26.46 3.75 -8.53
C PRO A 12 25.99 5.04 -7.84
N ALA A 13 26.78 5.54 -6.90
CA ALA A 13 26.41 6.72 -6.10
C ALA A 13 26.09 7.95 -6.95
N GLU A 14 26.82 8.13 -8.05
CA GLU A 14 26.61 9.23 -9.01
C GLU A 14 25.31 9.12 -9.82
N ALA A 15 24.67 7.95 -9.82
CA ALA A 15 23.38 7.72 -10.46
C ALA A 15 22.20 7.83 -9.47
N LEU A 16 22.48 8.09 -8.19
CA LEU A 16 21.45 8.25 -7.17
C LEU A 16 21.01 9.69 -7.07
N HIS A 17 19.70 9.92 -7.11
CA HIS A 17 19.07 11.19 -6.77
C HIS A 17 18.06 10.94 -5.64
N ILE A 18 18.38 11.47 -4.45
CA ILE A 18 17.54 11.31 -3.27
C ILE A 18 16.44 12.37 -3.32
N LEU A 19 15.19 11.95 -3.05
CA LEU A 19 14.01 12.80 -3.02
C LEU A 19 13.38 12.72 -1.64
N ASP A 20 13.08 13.88 -1.05
CA ASP A 20 12.47 13.99 0.27
C ASP A 20 11.00 14.43 0.22
N GLY A 21 10.50 14.79 -0.97
CA GLY A 21 9.16 15.35 -1.21
C GLY A 21 9.16 16.87 -1.22
N GLY A 22 8.34 17.44 -2.10
CA GLY A 22 8.26 18.88 -2.38
C GLY A 22 9.10 19.32 -3.58
N GLU A 23 9.91 18.42 -4.15
CA GLU A 23 10.70 18.72 -5.34
C GLU A 23 9.83 18.65 -6.60
N ARG A 24 10.34 19.30 -7.64
CA ARG A 24 9.90 19.14 -9.03
C ARG A 24 11.05 18.62 -9.84
N ILE A 25 10.85 17.48 -10.50
CA ILE A 25 11.89 16.81 -11.28
C ILE A 25 11.47 16.67 -12.75
N GLU A 26 12.48 16.57 -13.63
CA GLU A 26 12.29 16.24 -15.03
C GLU A 26 12.69 14.78 -15.27
N ALA A 27 11.76 13.97 -15.77
CA ALA A 27 11.98 12.57 -16.08
C ALA A 27 11.29 12.19 -17.38
N GLY A 28 12.05 11.65 -18.33
CA GLY A 28 11.51 11.20 -19.61
C GLY A 28 10.79 12.30 -20.42
N GLY A 29 11.24 13.55 -20.31
CA GLY A 29 10.63 14.72 -20.97
C GLY A 29 9.29 15.16 -20.33
N ARG A 30 9.06 14.78 -19.09
CA ARG A 30 7.87 15.14 -18.30
C ARG A 30 8.29 15.75 -16.98
N THR A 31 7.55 16.77 -16.57
CA THR A 31 7.69 17.37 -15.23
C THR A 31 6.85 16.58 -14.23
N LEU A 32 7.46 16.20 -13.12
CA LEU A 32 6.81 15.48 -12.03
C LEU A 32 6.96 16.28 -10.72
N ASP A 33 5.82 16.57 -10.09
CA ASP A 33 5.78 17.07 -8.72
C ASP A 33 5.93 15.88 -7.76
N VAL A 34 6.84 15.96 -6.80
CA VAL A 34 7.14 14.89 -5.85
C VAL A 34 6.50 15.20 -4.51
N ALA A 35 5.86 14.21 -3.89
CA ALA A 35 5.43 14.31 -2.49
C ALA A 35 5.94 13.15 -1.67
N TYR A 36 6.32 13.42 -0.43
CA TYR A 36 6.56 12.41 0.58
C TYR A 36 5.24 11.83 1.03
N THR A 37 5.04 10.53 0.84
CA THR A 37 3.76 9.84 1.06
C THR A 37 3.95 8.57 1.87
N PRO A 38 4.40 8.70 3.14
CA PRO A 38 4.59 7.56 4.03
C PRO A 38 3.27 6.92 4.47
N GLY A 39 3.39 5.77 5.13
CA GLY A 39 2.27 5.01 5.69
C GLY A 39 2.39 3.53 5.39
N HIS A 40 2.57 3.17 4.12
CA HIS A 40 3.02 1.85 3.69
C HIS A 40 4.47 1.60 4.10
N ALA A 41 5.33 2.55 3.79
CA ALA A 41 6.75 2.54 4.12
C ALA A 41 7.24 3.95 4.47
N SER A 42 8.25 4.03 5.35
CA SER A 42 8.80 5.31 5.84
C SER A 42 9.56 6.11 4.78
N HIS A 43 9.96 5.48 3.69
CA HIS A 43 10.72 6.11 2.60
C HIS A 43 9.88 6.38 1.33
N HIS A 44 8.56 6.18 1.41
CA HIS A 44 7.72 6.23 0.22
C HIS A 44 7.51 7.66 -0.29
N VAL A 45 7.69 7.85 -1.59
CA VAL A 45 7.35 9.08 -2.32
C VAL A 45 6.41 8.76 -3.48
N SER A 46 5.62 9.74 -3.87
CA SER A 46 4.71 9.66 -5.00
C SER A 46 4.94 10.81 -5.96
N TYR A 47 4.54 10.65 -7.20
CA TYR A 47 4.80 11.61 -8.27
C TYR A 47 3.51 11.99 -8.97
N LEU A 48 3.30 13.29 -9.21
CA LEU A 48 2.21 13.79 -10.01
C LEU A 48 2.75 14.38 -11.32
N ASN A 49 2.31 13.86 -12.45
CA ASN A 49 2.39 14.59 -13.71
C ASN A 49 1.10 15.40 -13.89
N ALA A 50 1.16 16.68 -13.57
CA ALA A 50 -0.02 17.55 -13.61
C ALA A 50 -0.55 17.78 -15.03
N GLU A 51 0.32 17.69 -16.05
CA GLU A 51 -0.08 17.86 -17.46
C GLU A 51 -0.98 16.72 -17.95
N SER A 52 -0.67 15.48 -17.55
CA SER A 52 -1.44 14.29 -17.94
C SER A 52 -2.50 13.89 -16.92
N GLY A 53 -2.56 14.55 -15.75
CA GLY A 53 -3.44 14.16 -14.65
C GLY A 53 -3.12 12.79 -14.02
N ILE A 54 -1.90 12.26 -14.22
CA ILE A 54 -1.50 10.95 -13.72
C ILE A 54 -0.68 11.10 -12.44
N ALA A 55 -1.11 10.44 -11.37
CA ALA A 55 -0.35 10.29 -10.14
C ALA A 55 0.22 8.86 -10.03
N PHE A 56 1.53 8.73 -9.93
CA PHE A 56 2.25 7.49 -9.64
C PHE A 56 2.35 7.36 -8.12
N VAL A 57 1.52 6.50 -7.56
CA VAL A 57 1.22 6.49 -6.11
C VAL A 57 1.78 5.29 -5.35
N GLY A 58 2.51 4.42 -6.04
CA GLY A 58 3.17 3.27 -5.43
C GLY A 58 2.21 2.38 -4.64
N ASP A 59 2.72 1.80 -3.57
CA ASP A 59 1.95 0.90 -2.69
C ASP A 59 1.14 1.66 -1.64
N THR A 60 1.35 2.97 -1.48
CA THR A 60 0.55 3.80 -0.57
C THR A 60 -0.91 3.92 -1.02
N ALA A 61 -1.19 3.74 -2.32
CA ALA A 61 -2.57 3.63 -2.82
C ALA A 61 -3.10 2.19 -2.84
N GLY A 62 -2.40 1.24 -2.23
CA GLY A 62 -2.82 -0.16 -2.15
C GLY A 62 -2.60 -0.94 -3.44
N VAL A 63 -3.08 -2.18 -3.44
CA VAL A 63 -2.99 -3.14 -4.54
C VAL A 63 -4.36 -3.40 -5.13
N GLN A 64 -4.50 -3.28 -6.44
CA GLN A 64 -5.72 -3.63 -7.16
C GLN A 64 -5.37 -4.48 -8.38
N VAL A 65 -5.50 -5.79 -8.24
CA VAL A 65 -5.07 -6.78 -9.27
C VAL A 65 -5.94 -6.74 -10.51
N VAL A 66 -7.21 -6.42 -10.35
CA VAL A 66 -8.20 -6.32 -11.44
C VAL A 66 -8.83 -4.94 -11.39
N SER A 67 -8.94 -4.28 -12.54
CA SER A 67 -9.59 -2.96 -12.64
C SER A 67 -11.01 -3.00 -12.06
N GLY A 68 -11.33 -2.10 -11.13
CA GLY A 68 -12.59 -2.08 -10.39
C GLY A 68 -12.75 -3.22 -9.37
N GLY A 69 -11.70 -4.02 -9.14
CA GLY A 69 -11.66 -5.07 -8.13
C GLY A 69 -11.43 -4.54 -6.71
N TYR A 70 -11.15 -5.45 -5.80
CA TYR A 70 -10.88 -5.13 -4.40
C TYR A 70 -9.59 -4.29 -4.25
N VAL A 71 -9.63 -3.22 -3.47
CA VAL A 71 -8.42 -2.44 -3.14
C VAL A 71 -7.84 -2.99 -1.83
N LEU A 72 -6.74 -3.72 -1.92
CA LEU A 72 -6.05 -4.33 -0.78
C LEU A 72 -5.00 -3.36 -0.22
N PRO A 73 -5.10 -2.95 1.06
CA PRO A 73 -4.03 -2.19 1.71
C PRO A 73 -2.77 -3.04 1.85
N ALA A 74 -1.64 -2.53 1.36
CA ALA A 74 -0.34 -3.19 1.50
C ALA A 74 0.30 -2.80 2.83
N THR A 75 0.13 -3.62 3.86
CA THR A 75 0.57 -3.32 5.25
C THR A 75 1.67 -4.25 5.79
N PRO A 76 2.75 -4.53 5.03
CA PRO A 76 3.85 -5.35 5.54
C PRO A 76 4.68 -4.61 6.61
N PRO A 77 5.35 -5.33 7.52
CA PRO A 77 6.33 -4.70 8.39
C PRO A 77 7.53 -4.18 7.58
N PRO A 78 8.33 -3.23 8.08
CA PRO A 78 8.34 -2.77 9.47
C PRO A 78 7.64 -1.43 9.73
N ASP A 79 7.27 -0.66 8.68
CA ASP A 79 7.11 0.80 8.77
C ASP A 79 5.67 1.29 8.68
N VAL A 80 4.68 0.39 8.81
CA VAL A 80 3.27 0.79 8.76
C VAL A 80 2.97 1.88 9.79
N ASP A 81 2.40 3.00 9.30
CA ASP A 81 1.93 4.13 10.10
C ASP A 81 0.59 4.64 9.55
N LEU A 82 -0.48 4.43 10.32
CA LEU A 82 -1.84 4.72 9.88
C LEU A 82 -2.14 6.22 9.79
N GLU A 83 -1.57 7.03 10.68
CA GLU A 83 -1.73 8.49 10.65
C GLU A 83 -1.00 9.10 9.46
N ALA A 84 0.24 8.68 9.24
CA ALA A 84 1.01 9.09 8.08
C ALA A 84 0.31 8.66 6.78
N TRP A 85 -0.28 7.45 6.76
CA TRP A 85 -1.04 6.97 5.61
C TRP A 85 -2.27 7.84 5.32
N ALA A 86 -3.03 8.20 6.36
CA ALA A 86 -4.18 9.09 6.20
C ALA A 86 -3.78 10.46 5.61
N ALA A 87 -2.65 11.03 6.05
CA ALA A 87 -2.10 12.26 5.49
C ALA A 87 -1.68 12.10 4.01
N SER A 88 -1.09 10.95 3.65
CA SER A 88 -0.71 10.63 2.28
C SER A 88 -1.93 10.50 1.36
N LEU A 89 -3.02 9.87 1.82
CA LEU A 89 -4.27 9.81 1.06
C LEU A 89 -4.88 11.20 0.84
N ALA A 90 -4.83 12.08 1.85
CA ALA A 90 -5.26 13.48 1.71
C ALA A 90 -4.40 14.24 0.69
N THR A 91 -3.11 13.94 0.58
CA THR A 91 -2.24 14.49 -0.47
C THR A 91 -2.72 14.07 -1.85
N PHE A 92 -3.03 12.78 -2.07
CA PHE A 92 -3.56 12.30 -3.34
C PHE A 92 -4.91 12.96 -3.70
N GLU A 93 -5.80 13.12 -2.72
CA GLU A 93 -7.07 13.83 -2.92
C GLU A 93 -6.86 15.31 -3.29
N SER A 94 -5.87 15.97 -2.68
CA SER A 94 -5.55 17.37 -2.98
C SER A 94 -4.99 17.57 -4.39
N TRP A 95 -4.27 16.60 -4.91
CA TRP A 95 -3.76 16.60 -6.27
C TRP A 95 -4.86 16.49 -7.33
N ARG A 96 -6.01 15.92 -6.97
CA ARG A 96 -7.14 15.68 -7.87
C ARG A 96 -6.73 15.04 -9.19
N PRO A 97 -5.97 13.95 -9.17
CA PRO A 97 -5.54 13.30 -10.40
C PRO A 97 -6.71 12.68 -11.15
N GLU A 98 -6.58 12.56 -12.47
CA GLU A 98 -7.54 11.82 -13.30
C GLU A 98 -7.30 10.31 -13.22
N THR A 99 -6.05 9.91 -12.92
CA THR A 99 -5.64 8.51 -12.85
C THR A 99 -4.62 8.31 -11.74
N LEU A 100 -4.85 7.30 -10.89
CA LEU A 100 -3.81 6.73 -10.03
C LEU A 100 -3.10 5.62 -10.81
N PHE A 101 -1.79 5.67 -10.89
CA PHE A 101 -0.99 4.60 -11.45
C PHE A 101 -0.34 3.82 -10.31
N LEU A 102 -0.86 2.60 -10.08
CA LEU A 102 -0.46 1.73 -8.98
C LEU A 102 0.81 0.96 -9.35
N THR A 103 1.64 0.62 -8.37
CA THR A 103 2.80 -0.27 -8.56
C THR A 103 2.36 -1.64 -9.03
N HIS A 104 1.29 -2.15 -8.43
CA HIS A 104 0.73 -3.45 -8.76
C HIS A 104 -0.53 -3.28 -9.61
N PHE A 105 -0.37 -3.61 -10.92
CA PHE A 105 -1.39 -3.83 -11.93
C PHE A 105 -2.05 -2.62 -12.59
N GLY A 106 -1.40 -1.46 -12.52
CA GLY A 106 -1.66 -0.39 -13.48
C GLY A 106 -2.67 0.68 -13.05
N PRO A 107 -3.42 1.27 -14.01
CA PRO A 107 -4.18 2.46 -13.75
C PRO A 107 -5.52 2.20 -13.06
N SER A 108 -5.91 3.13 -12.16
CA SER A 108 -7.26 3.27 -11.61
C SER A 108 -7.80 4.67 -11.93
N THR A 109 -8.87 4.75 -12.72
CA THR A 109 -9.52 6.01 -13.12
C THR A 109 -10.68 6.40 -12.22
N ALA A 110 -11.16 5.49 -11.38
CA ALA A 110 -12.19 5.77 -10.37
C ALA A 110 -11.55 6.28 -9.06
N VAL A 111 -10.73 7.33 -9.15
CA VAL A 111 -9.83 7.79 -8.09
C VAL A 111 -10.52 7.95 -6.73
N GLY A 112 -11.64 8.68 -6.68
CA GLY A 112 -12.35 8.92 -5.42
C GLY A 112 -12.89 7.63 -4.79
N ALA A 113 -13.46 6.72 -5.60
CA ALA A 113 -13.95 5.43 -5.13
C ALA A 113 -12.79 4.54 -4.65
N HIS A 114 -11.69 4.52 -5.38
CA HIS A 114 -10.48 3.77 -5.04
C HIS A 114 -9.89 4.20 -3.69
N LEU A 115 -9.67 5.51 -3.50
CA LEU A 115 -9.11 6.04 -2.25
C LEU A 115 -10.08 5.86 -1.07
N GLY A 116 -11.40 5.99 -1.30
CA GLY A 116 -12.41 5.71 -0.30
C GLY A 116 -12.39 4.25 0.14
N GLU A 117 -12.41 3.31 -0.81
CA GLU A 117 -12.33 1.87 -0.54
C GLU A 117 -11.04 1.48 0.19
N LEU A 118 -9.90 2.04 -0.24
CA LEU A 118 -8.62 1.81 0.45
C LEU A 118 -8.67 2.26 1.91
N ARG A 119 -9.24 3.44 2.17
CA ARG A 119 -9.38 3.98 3.53
C ARG A 119 -10.23 3.08 4.41
N ASP A 120 -11.38 2.63 3.89
CA ASP A 120 -12.29 1.76 4.62
C ASP A 120 -11.65 0.41 4.93
N HIS A 121 -11.04 -0.24 3.93
CA HIS A 121 -10.36 -1.51 4.12
C HIS A 121 -9.15 -1.41 5.06
N LEU A 122 -8.38 -0.31 4.99
CA LEU A 122 -7.27 -0.08 5.91
C LEU A 122 -7.75 0.08 7.36
N ALA A 123 -8.85 0.82 7.57
CA ALA A 123 -9.46 0.99 8.89
C ALA A 123 -9.98 -0.34 9.43
N ASP A 124 -10.68 -1.14 8.62
CA ASP A 124 -11.19 -2.45 9.00
C ASP A 124 -10.07 -3.43 9.34
N MET A 125 -9.04 -3.52 8.51
CA MET A 125 -7.88 -4.38 8.76
C MET A 125 -7.16 -3.98 10.04
N ALA A 126 -6.98 -2.67 10.28
CA ALA A 126 -6.36 -2.15 11.49
C ALA A 126 -7.20 -2.46 12.74
N ALA A 127 -8.53 -2.31 12.68
CA ALA A 127 -9.44 -2.61 13.78
C ALA A 127 -9.45 -4.12 14.11
N VAL A 128 -9.55 -4.98 13.10
CA VAL A 128 -9.49 -6.45 13.26
C VAL A 128 -8.16 -6.87 13.87
N THR A 129 -7.05 -6.31 13.40
CA THR A 129 -5.72 -6.58 13.97
C THR A 129 -5.65 -6.17 15.42
N ARG A 130 -6.11 -4.96 15.76
CA ARG A 130 -6.13 -4.47 17.15
C ARG A 130 -6.94 -5.39 18.05
N ALA A 131 -8.13 -5.80 17.62
CA ALA A 131 -8.97 -6.73 18.36
C ALA A 131 -8.28 -8.10 18.54
N SER A 132 -7.54 -8.56 17.53
CA SER A 132 -6.84 -9.85 17.60
C SER A 132 -5.77 -9.88 18.71
N LEU A 133 -5.17 -8.75 19.06
CA LEU A 133 -4.12 -8.68 20.09
C LEU A 133 -4.63 -9.05 21.50
N SER A 134 -5.93 -8.94 21.75
CA SER A 134 -6.59 -9.35 23.02
C SER A 134 -7.10 -10.78 22.99
N ARG A 135 -6.94 -11.51 21.88
CA ARG A 135 -7.37 -12.93 21.80
C ARG A 135 -6.35 -13.83 22.44
N ASP A 136 -6.82 -14.93 23.05
CA ASP A 136 -5.95 -15.99 23.51
C ASP A 136 -5.16 -16.63 22.35
N GLY A 137 -4.05 -17.27 22.66
CA GLY A 137 -3.19 -17.94 21.69
C GLY A 137 -1.90 -17.20 21.38
N THR A 138 -1.19 -17.72 20.42
CA THR A 138 0.08 -17.17 19.92
C THR A 138 -0.13 -16.08 18.87
N ASP A 139 0.92 -15.36 18.52
CA ASP A 139 0.87 -14.41 17.38
C ASP A 139 0.57 -15.13 16.05
N ALA A 140 1.03 -16.37 15.89
CA ALA A 140 0.70 -17.18 14.71
C ALA A 140 -0.79 -17.52 14.62
N ASP A 141 -1.44 -17.80 15.77
CA ASP A 141 -2.89 -18.06 15.80
C ASP A 141 -3.68 -16.79 15.44
N ARG A 142 -3.26 -15.63 15.93
CA ARG A 142 -3.86 -14.33 15.64
C ARG A 142 -3.71 -13.94 14.17
N GLU A 143 -2.51 -14.13 13.61
CA GLU A 143 -2.19 -13.94 12.20
C GLU A 143 -3.07 -14.79 11.31
N ALA A 144 -3.14 -16.10 11.57
CA ALA A 144 -3.96 -17.03 10.79
C ALA A 144 -5.46 -16.68 10.86
N TRP A 145 -5.94 -16.26 12.04
CA TRP A 145 -7.33 -15.83 12.20
C TRP A 145 -7.65 -14.57 11.39
N CYS A 146 -6.80 -13.54 11.46
CA CYS A 146 -6.98 -12.30 10.68
C CYS A 146 -6.90 -12.57 9.17
N ALA A 147 -5.88 -13.31 8.73
CA ALA A 147 -5.72 -13.68 7.33
C ALA A 147 -6.93 -14.44 6.79
N GLY A 148 -7.52 -15.34 7.60
CA GLY A 148 -8.73 -16.05 7.25
C GLY A 148 -9.95 -15.13 7.05
N LEU A 149 -10.13 -14.14 7.90
CA LEU A 149 -11.20 -13.13 7.75
C LEU A 149 -11.03 -12.31 6.48
N TRP A 150 -9.84 -11.79 6.24
CA TRP A 150 -9.55 -10.98 5.04
C TRP A 150 -9.64 -11.80 3.76
N ARG A 151 -9.17 -13.06 3.78
CA ARG A 151 -9.36 -13.99 2.68
C ARG A 151 -10.84 -14.20 2.37
N SER A 152 -11.69 -14.43 3.38
CA SER A 152 -13.12 -14.62 3.19
C SER A 152 -13.80 -13.38 2.62
N ALA A 153 -13.44 -12.17 3.08
CA ALA A 153 -13.94 -10.92 2.52
C ALA A 153 -13.54 -10.73 1.04
N LEU A 154 -12.30 -11.04 0.73
CA LEU A 154 -11.77 -11.01 -0.64
C LEU A 154 -12.49 -12.02 -1.54
N GLU A 155 -12.71 -13.26 -1.05
CA GLU A 155 -13.38 -14.33 -1.77
C GLU A 155 -14.84 -13.99 -2.08
N GLN A 156 -15.57 -13.40 -1.14
CA GLN A 156 -16.94 -12.94 -1.36
C GLN A 156 -17.07 -11.95 -2.49
N ARG A 157 -16.06 -11.09 -2.69
CA ARG A 157 -16.08 -10.06 -3.73
C ARG A 157 -15.47 -10.50 -5.05
N MET A 158 -14.41 -11.30 -5.01
CA MET A 158 -13.57 -11.62 -6.17
C MET A 158 -13.62 -13.10 -6.59
N GLY A 159 -14.24 -13.94 -5.80
CA GLY A 159 -14.21 -15.39 -5.98
C GLY A 159 -12.83 -15.99 -5.71
N GLU A 160 -12.74 -17.31 -5.80
CA GLU A 160 -11.54 -18.07 -5.46
C GLU A 160 -10.34 -17.75 -6.38
N GLU A 161 -10.59 -17.49 -7.65
CA GLU A 161 -9.55 -17.11 -8.62
C GLU A 161 -8.96 -15.72 -8.28
N GLY A 162 -9.81 -14.77 -7.91
CA GLY A 162 -9.39 -13.46 -7.43
C GLY A 162 -8.53 -13.56 -6.18
N VAL A 163 -8.92 -14.38 -5.21
CA VAL A 163 -8.10 -14.62 -4.01
C VAL A 163 -6.69 -15.07 -4.36
N ARG A 164 -6.54 -16.04 -5.25
CA ARG A 164 -5.20 -16.52 -5.67
C ARG A 164 -4.36 -15.41 -6.30
N ALA A 165 -4.97 -14.56 -7.11
CA ALA A 165 -4.28 -13.42 -7.73
C ALA A 165 -3.79 -12.41 -6.68
N TYR A 166 -4.66 -12.08 -5.71
CA TYR A 166 -4.30 -11.13 -4.63
C TYR A 166 -3.27 -11.72 -3.66
N GLU A 167 -3.30 -13.00 -3.34
CA GLU A 167 -2.28 -13.65 -2.49
C GLU A 167 -0.88 -13.64 -3.11
N THR A 168 -0.80 -13.56 -4.43
CA THR A 168 0.48 -13.40 -5.13
C THR A 168 1.00 -11.96 -5.04
N ALA A 169 0.11 -10.97 -5.08
CA ALA A 169 0.44 -9.55 -5.05
C ALA A 169 0.59 -8.98 -3.65
N GLY A 170 -0.21 -9.47 -2.68
CA GLY A 170 -0.26 -8.96 -1.31
C GLY A 170 -0.39 -10.09 -0.29
N ARG A 171 0.63 -10.28 0.53
CA ARG A 171 0.71 -11.30 1.56
C ARG A 171 -0.16 -10.94 2.75
N LEU A 172 -1.34 -11.56 2.91
CA LEU A 172 -2.28 -11.30 4.02
C LEU A 172 -1.68 -11.61 5.41
N ASP A 173 -0.80 -12.61 5.50
CA ASP A 173 -0.04 -12.91 6.72
C ASP A 173 0.90 -11.76 7.09
N LEU A 174 1.63 -11.21 6.14
CA LEU A 174 2.51 -10.06 6.38
C LEU A 174 1.71 -8.81 6.75
N SER A 175 0.50 -8.66 6.24
CA SER A 175 -0.38 -7.53 6.57
C SER A 175 -0.71 -7.50 8.07
N TRP A 176 -1.03 -8.64 8.68
CA TRP A 176 -1.22 -8.71 10.13
C TRP A 176 0.04 -8.29 10.89
N ARG A 177 1.21 -8.76 10.47
CA ARG A 177 2.49 -8.47 11.17
C ARG A 177 2.80 -6.98 11.20
N GLY A 178 2.60 -6.27 10.09
CA GLY A 178 2.82 -4.83 10.03
C GLY A 178 1.86 -4.07 10.93
N LEU A 179 0.55 -4.34 10.84
CA LEU A 179 -0.47 -3.70 11.66
C LEU A 179 -0.34 -4.06 13.15
N ALA A 180 -0.01 -5.31 13.48
CA ALA A 180 0.22 -5.72 14.87
C ALA A 180 1.45 -5.02 15.47
N ARG A 181 2.53 -4.86 14.69
CA ARG A 181 3.71 -4.09 15.10
C ARG A 181 3.34 -2.62 15.36
N TYR A 182 2.57 -2.00 14.48
CA TYR A 182 2.07 -0.64 14.67
C TYR A 182 1.33 -0.49 16.01
N TRP A 183 0.34 -1.37 16.30
CA TRP A 183 -0.42 -1.31 17.53
C TRP A 183 0.40 -1.62 18.79
N LYS A 184 1.30 -2.61 18.74
CA LYS A 184 2.19 -2.96 19.87
C LYS A 184 3.11 -1.79 20.24
N ARG A 185 3.63 -1.05 19.28
CA ARG A 185 4.49 0.13 19.53
C ARG A 185 3.73 1.29 20.18
N ARG A 186 2.41 1.41 19.97
CA ARG A 186 1.57 2.45 20.57
C ARG A 186 1.05 2.08 21.94
N ALA A 187 1.09 0.81 22.33
CA ALA A 187 0.68 0.33 23.65
C ALA A 187 1.84 0.29 24.64
N ALA A 188 3.08 0.44 24.19
CA ALA A 188 4.30 0.47 25.01
C ALA A 188 4.62 1.90 25.47
#